data_82fa8d8c65182b6b2241db098e324ffd
#
_entry.id   82fa8d8c65182b6b2241db098e324ffd
#
_cell.length_a   1.000
_cell.length_b   1.000
_cell.length_c   1.000
_cell.angle_alpha   90.00
_cell.angle_beta   90.00
_cell.angle_gamma   90.00
#
_symmetry.space_group_name_H-M   'P 1'
#
loop_
_entity.id
_entity.type
_entity.pdbx_description
1 polymer ?
#
loop_
_entity_poly.entity_id
_entity_poly.type
_entity_poly.pdbx_seq_one_letter_code
_entity_poly.pdbx_strand_id
1 'polypeptide(L)'
;MNDESSAKMFAALSSPVRLRILLWLLEPRAHFPEQQDGDLVDDGVCVGFITEKIGLTQPTVSAHMKKLAEAELVTSKRIGNWIFYRPQRKKLKILGNWLLCAADNSSVENSTK
;
A
#
# COMPACT_ATOMS: atom_id res chain seq x y z
N MET A 1 -16.35 -1.60 6.94
CA MET A 1 -15.81 -0.79 5.85
C MET A 1 -16.96 -0.32 4.98
N ASN A 2 -16.96 0.91 4.53
CA ASN A 2 -18.04 1.44 3.70
C ASN A 2 -17.61 1.54 2.24
N ASP A 3 -18.60 1.76 1.35
CA ASP A 3 -18.37 1.79 -0.09
C ASP A 3 -17.45 2.92 -0.52
N GLU A 4 -17.55 4.07 0.11
CA GLU A 4 -16.72 5.23 -0.23
C GLU A 4 -15.25 5.00 0.09
N SER A 5 -14.96 4.49 1.29
CA SER A 5 -13.59 4.14 1.69
C SER A 5 -13.00 3.05 0.81
N SER A 6 -13.80 2.03 0.52
CA SER A 6 -13.39 0.91 -0.33
C SER A 6 -13.08 1.37 -1.74
N ALA A 7 -13.96 2.20 -2.32
CA ALA A 7 -13.76 2.73 -3.66
C ALA A 7 -12.48 3.57 -3.74
N LYS A 8 -12.18 4.34 -2.70
CA LYS A 8 -10.96 5.14 -2.65
C LYS A 8 -9.71 4.27 -2.64
N MET A 9 -9.74 3.17 -1.89
CA MET A 9 -8.65 2.21 -1.88
C MET A 9 -8.44 1.56 -3.25
N PHE A 10 -9.52 1.11 -3.89
CA PHE A 10 -9.43 0.53 -5.22
C PHE A 10 -8.93 1.54 -6.26
N ALA A 11 -9.39 2.78 -6.18
CA ALA A 11 -8.92 3.84 -7.08
C ALA A 11 -7.41 4.05 -6.92
N ALA A 12 -6.90 4.06 -5.68
CA ALA A 12 -5.47 4.18 -5.43
C ALA A 12 -4.69 2.99 -5.99
N LEU A 13 -5.27 1.79 -5.96
CA LEU A 13 -4.62 0.57 -6.46
C LEU A 13 -4.81 0.34 -7.96
N SER A 14 -5.60 1.14 -8.64
CA SER A 14 -5.83 0.99 -10.08
C SER A 14 -4.63 1.41 -10.94
N SER A 15 -3.62 2.04 -10.34
CA SER A 15 -2.38 2.38 -11.02
C SER A 15 -1.40 1.21 -10.92
N PRO A 16 -0.85 0.71 -12.06
CA PRO A 16 0.17 -0.33 -12.02
C PRO A 16 1.39 0.05 -11.17
N VAL A 17 1.79 1.31 -11.20
CA VAL A 17 2.93 1.80 -10.41
C VAL A 17 2.61 1.71 -8.91
N ARG A 18 1.47 2.24 -8.49
CA ARG A 18 1.10 2.22 -7.08
C ARG A 18 0.90 0.80 -6.56
N LEU A 19 0.26 -0.05 -7.35
CA LEU A 19 0.08 -1.45 -6.98
C LEU A 19 1.43 -2.14 -6.79
N ARG A 20 2.36 -1.94 -7.73
CA ARG A 20 3.68 -2.54 -7.64
C ARG A 20 4.43 -2.08 -6.40
N ILE A 21 4.41 -0.78 -6.12
CA ILE A 21 5.07 -0.24 -4.94
C ILE A 21 4.48 -0.85 -3.67
N LEU A 22 3.15 -0.90 -3.55
CA LEU A 22 2.51 -1.47 -2.38
C LEU A 22 2.92 -2.93 -2.16
N LEU A 23 2.95 -3.73 -3.22
CA LEU A 23 3.36 -5.13 -3.12
C LEU A 23 4.81 -5.27 -2.63
N TRP A 24 5.70 -4.39 -3.09
CA TRP A 24 7.07 -4.35 -2.57
C TRP A 24 7.12 -3.99 -1.09
N LEU A 25 6.32 -3.02 -0.68
CA LEU A 25 6.28 -2.59 0.73
C LEU A 25 5.74 -3.69 1.65
N LEU A 26 4.93 -4.60 1.12
CA LEU A 26 4.41 -5.73 1.90
C LEU A 26 5.46 -6.80 2.16
N GLU A 27 6.52 -6.86 1.36
CA GLU A 27 7.66 -7.75 1.57
C GLU A 27 8.97 -6.97 1.43
N PRO A 28 9.21 -5.99 2.33
CA PRO A 28 10.28 -5.03 2.11
C PRO A 28 11.67 -5.65 2.12
N ARG A 29 11.91 -6.67 2.93
CA ARG A 29 13.22 -7.32 3.00
C ARG A 29 13.55 -8.13 1.75
N ALA A 30 12.52 -8.55 1.00
CA ALA A 30 12.70 -9.27 -0.26
C ALA A 30 13.04 -8.32 -1.42
N HIS A 31 12.68 -7.05 -1.31
CA HIS A 31 12.76 -6.11 -2.44
C HIS A 31 13.73 -4.94 -2.24
N PHE A 32 14.13 -4.65 -1.02
CA PHE A 32 14.99 -3.50 -0.73
C PHE A 32 16.21 -3.90 0.09
N PRO A 33 17.36 -3.23 -0.13
CA PRO A 33 18.53 -3.45 0.72
C PRO A 33 18.32 -2.82 2.09
N GLU A 34 19.15 -3.21 3.06
CA GLU A 34 19.11 -2.61 4.39
C GLU A 34 19.36 -1.10 4.31
N GLN A 35 18.74 -0.37 5.19
CA GLN A 35 18.84 1.08 5.30
C GLN A 35 19.70 1.46 6.50
N GLN A 36 20.34 2.63 6.41
CA GLN A 36 21.15 3.14 7.51
C GLN A 36 20.31 3.84 8.56
N ASP A 37 19.31 4.60 8.15
CA ASP A 37 18.56 5.49 9.02
C ASP A 37 17.20 4.97 9.45
N GLY A 38 16.87 3.73 9.17
CA GLY A 38 15.59 3.16 9.57
C GLY A 38 15.51 1.69 9.24
N ASP A 39 14.65 0.98 9.98
CA ASP A 39 14.39 -0.43 9.71
C ASP A 39 13.31 -0.56 8.62
N LEU A 40 13.54 -1.44 7.66
CA LEU A 40 12.64 -1.66 6.54
C LEU A 40 11.21 -2.02 6.97
N VAL A 41 11.06 -2.74 8.07
CA VAL A 41 9.77 -3.19 8.57
C VAL A 41 9.20 -2.21 9.59
N ASP A 42 9.97 -1.87 10.63
CA ASP A 42 9.47 -1.05 11.73
C ASP A 42 9.24 0.40 11.35
N ASP A 43 10.14 0.97 10.54
CA ASP A 43 10.06 2.36 10.10
C ASP A 43 9.46 2.49 8.71
N GLY A 44 9.66 1.48 7.88
CA GLY A 44 9.24 1.48 6.49
C GLY A 44 10.40 1.72 5.55
N VAL A 45 10.09 1.90 4.27
CA VAL A 45 11.07 2.04 3.19
C VAL A 45 11.24 3.51 2.82
N CYS A 46 12.50 3.95 2.76
CA CYS A 46 12.84 5.32 2.35
C CYS A 46 12.35 5.61 0.93
N VAL A 47 11.80 6.79 0.74
CA VAL A 47 11.30 7.23 -0.58
C VAL A 47 12.38 7.14 -1.66
N GLY A 48 13.65 7.39 -1.29
CA GLY A 48 14.77 7.26 -2.23
C GLY A 48 14.93 5.85 -2.77
N PHE A 49 14.78 4.85 -1.92
CA PHE A 49 14.85 3.44 -2.32
C PHE A 49 13.70 3.07 -3.25
N ILE A 50 12.50 3.55 -2.95
CA ILE A 50 11.32 3.31 -3.80
C ILE A 50 11.56 3.97 -5.17
N THR A 51 12.03 5.20 -5.17
CA THR A 51 12.31 5.98 -6.38
C THR A 51 13.31 5.25 -7.28
N GLU A 52 14.39 4.79 -6.70
CA GLU A 52 15.42 4.06 -7.43
C GLU A 52 14.88 2.76 -8.03
N LYS A 53 14.14 1.99 -7.24
CA LYS A 53 13.63 0.70 -7.69
C LYS A 53 12.57 0.83 -8.79
N ILE A 54 11.66 1.80 -8.67
CA ILE A 54 10.61 1.99 -9.68
C ILE A 54 11.12 2.69 -10.94
N GLY A 55 12.23 3.43 -10.84
CA GLY A 55 12.83 4.09 -11.99
C GLY A 55 12.12 5.36 -12.45
N LEU A 56 11.41 6.02 -11.56
CA LEU A 56 10.72 7.29 -11.83
C LEU A 56 11.44 8.41 -11.06
N THR A 57 11.02 9.66 -11.31
CA THR A 57 11.56 10.78 -10.54
C THR A 57 10.98 10.82 -9.14
N GLN A 58 11.70 11.39 -8.18
CA GLN A 58 11.22 11.46 -6.81
C GLN A 58 9.91 12.26 -6.67
N PRO A 59 9.72 13.40 -7.35
CA PRO A 59 8.42 14.08 -7.29
C PRO A 59 7.25 13.22 -7.78
N THR A 60 7.47 12.43 -8.82
CA THR A 60 6.46 11.51 -9.34
C THR A 60 6.14 10.41 -8.32
N VAL A 61 7.17 9.82 -7.72
CA VAL A 61 7.00 8.79 -6.69
C VAL A 61 6.27 9.38 -5.48
N SER A 62 6.66 10.57 -5.03
CA SER A 62 6.02 11.24 -3.90
C SER A 62 4.53 11.50 -4.17
N ALA A 63 4.17 11.85 -5.40
CA ALA A 63 2.77 12.03 -5.78
C ALA A 63 1.98 10.71 -5.69
N HIS A 64 2.58 9.61 -6.13
CA HIS A 64 1.97 8.27 -5.99
C HIS A 64 1.81 7.88 -4.52
N MET A 65 2.83 8.11 -3.72
CA MET A 65 2.78 7.78 -2.30
C MET A 65 1.73 8.60 -1.56
N LYS A 66 1.54 9.85 -1.96
CA LYS A 66 0.48 10.70 -1.40
C LYS A 66 -0.90 10.10 -1.65
N LYS A 67 -1.15 9.59 -2.87
CA LYS A 67 -2.43 8.95 -3.18
C LYS A 67 -2.66 7.69 -2.36
N LEU A 68 -1.61 6.89 -2.16
CA LEU A 68 -1.70 5.70 -1.30
C LEU A 68 -1.97 6.09 0.16
N ALA A 69 -1.34 7.16 0.64
CA ALA A 69 -1.54 7.63 2.01
C ALA A 69 -2.94 8.22 2.22
N GLU A 70 -3.46 8.96 1.24
CA GLU A 70 -4.82 9.50 1.30
C GLU A 70 -5.88 8.40 1.33
N ALA A 71 -5.60 7.26 0.69
CA ALA A 71 -6.47 6.09 0.74
C ALA A 71 -6.21 5.21 1.98
N GLU A 72 -5.32 5.64 2.87
CA GLU A 72 -4.96 4.93 4.09
C GLU A 72 -4.34 3.55 3.85
N LEU A 73 -3.70 3.36 2.70
CA LEU A 73 -3.02 2.10 2.38
C LEU A 73 -1.56 2.08 2.84
N VAL A 74 -0.99 3.25 3.06
CA VAL A 74 0.35 3.41 3.64
C VAL A 74 0.34 4.53 4.67
N THR A 75 1.32 4.49 5.57
CA THR A 75 1.63 5.61 6.46
C THR A 75 3.02 6.10 6.16
N SER A 76 3.30 7.36 6.46
CA SER A 76 4.61 7.95 6.30
C SER A 76 5.20 8.29 7.66
N LYS A 77 6.54 8.26 7.74
CA LYS A 77 7.28 8.63 8.93
C LYS A 77 8.52 9.42 8.49
N ARG A 78 8.78 10.51 9.16
CA ARG A 78 9.97 11.31 8.89
C ARG A 78 11.06 10.99 9.90
N ILE A 79 12.24 10.66 9.39
CA ILE A 79 13.45 10.47 10.22
C ILE A 79 14.51 11.39 9.61
N GLY A 80 14.89 12.45 10.34
CA GLY A 80 15.80 13.46 9.80
C GLY A 80 15.22 14.13 8.57
N ASN A 81 15.93 14.06 7.46
CA ASN A 81 15.52 14.64 6.18
C ASN A 81 14.81 13.64 5.26
N TRP A 82 14.57 12.42 5.74
CA TRP A 82 14.06 11.33 4.92
C TRP A 82 12.64 10.95 5.29
N ILE A 83 11.83 10.62 4.28
CA ILE A 83 10.47 10.11 4.46
C ILE A 83 10.49 8.60 4.20
N PHE A 84 9.90 7.85 5.12
CA PHE A 84 9.79 6.39 5.06
C PHE A 84 8.32 6.02 4.95
N TYR A 85 8.01 5.00 4.16
CA TYR A 85 6.64 4.55 3.94
C TYR A 85 6.47 3.11 4.38
N ARG A 86 5.38 2.85 5.07
CA ARG A 86 5.04 1.53 5.59
C ARG A 86 3.60 1.19 5.18
N PRO A 87 3.33 -0.08 4.77
CA PRO A 87 1.96 -0.46 4.39
C PRO A 87 1.07 -0.51 5.63
N GLN A 88 -0.20 -0.17 5.45
CA GLN A 88 -1.22 -0.35 6.48
C GLN A 88 -1.85 -1.74 6.33
N ARG A 89 -1.18 -2.75 6.86
CA ARG A 89 -1.58 -4.16 6.69
C ARG A 89 -2.98 -4.43 7.20
N LYS A 90 -3.36 -3.80 8.32
CA LYS A 90 -4.69 -3.96 8.90
C LYS A 90 -5.78 -3.50 7.94
N LYS A 91 -5.58 -2.37 7.28
CA LYS A 91 -6.53 -1.84 6.29
C LYS A 91 -6.65 -2.77 5.08
N LEU A 92 -5.54 -3.30 4.62
CA LEU A 92 -5.53 -4.24 3.51
C LEU A 92 -6.26 -5.55 3.86
N LYS A 93 -6.06 -6.05 5.07
CA LYS A 93 -6.78 -7.24 5.54
C LYS A 93 -8.28 -7.01 5.62
N ILE A 94 -8.69 -5.84 6.11
CA ILE A 94 -10.11 -5.49 6.18
C ILE A 94 -10.72 -5.43 4.79
N LEU A 95 -10.03 -4.81 3.83
CA LEU A 95 -10.48 -4.72 2.44
C LEU A 95 -10.61 -6.10 1.81
N GLY A 96 -9.59 -6.94 1.97
CA GLY A 96 -9.57 -8.30 1.44
C GLY A 96 -10.68 -9.16 2.02
N ASN A 97 -10.87 -9.11 3.34
CA ASN A 97 -11.92 -9.87 4.01
C ASN A 97 -13.31 -9.39 3.61
N TRP A 98 -13.49 -8.10 3.42
CA TRP A 98 -14.76 -7.54 2.97
C TRP A 98 -15.17 -8.10 1.61
N LEU A 99 -14.23 -8.14 0.66
CA LEU A 99 -14.49 -8.71 -0.67
C LEU A 99 -14.72 -10.22 -0.60
N LEU A 100 -13.93 -10.91 0.19
CA LEU A 100 -14.05 -12.35 0.34
C LEU A 100 -15.41 -12.72 0.92
N CYS A 101 -15.85 -12.03 1.97
CA CYS A 101 -17.14 -12.25 2.58
C CYS A 101 -18.29 -11.94 1.61
N ALA A 102 -18.17 -10.87 0.84
CA ALA A 102 -19.18 -10.52 -0.16
C ALA A 102 -19.30 -11.61 -1.23
N ALA A 103 -18.17 -12.12 -1.70
CA ALA A 103 -18.16 -13.20 -2.69
C ALA A 103 -18.76 -14.49 -2.13
N ASP A 104 -18.45 -14.84 -0.91
CA ASP A 104 -19.00 -16.04 -0.25
C ASP A 104 -20.51 -15.90 -0.02
N ASN A 105 -20.97 -14.72 0.42
CA ASN A 105 -22.40 -14.47 0.62
C ASN A 105 -23.16 -14.56 -0.70
N SER A 106 -22.62 -14.03 -1.78
CA SER A 106 -23.20 -14.13 -3.10
C SER A 106 -23.33 -15.60 -3.55
N SER A 107 -22.30 -16.41 -3.29
CA SER A 107 -22.30 -17.84 -3.57
C SER A 107 -23.39 -18.55 -2.79
N VAL A 108 -23.55 -18.24 -1.50
CA VAL A 108 -24.58 -18.83 -0.64
C VAL A 108 -25.96 -18.47 -1.14
N GLU A 109 -26.19 -17.19 -1.45
CA GLU A 109 -27.48 -16.74 -2.00
C GLU A 109 -27.82 -17.45 -3.29
N ASN A 110 -26.86 -17.59 -4.20
CA ASN A 110 -27.07 -18.27 -5.47
C ASN A 110 -27.39 -19.75 -5.27
N SER A 111 -26.79 -20.39 -4.29
CA SER A 111 -27.04 -21.80 -4.03
C SER A 111 -28.39 -22.06 -3.38
N THR A 112 -28.98 -21.06 -2.73
CA THR A 112 -30.31 -21.18 -2.11
C THR A 112 -31.45 -20.84 -3.06
N LYS A 113 -31.14 -20.31 -4.20
CA LYS A 113 -32.13 -20.00 -5.22
C LYS A 113 -32.38 -21.17 -6.14
#